data_cb49da67b8c1e891f033836d61f45789
#
_entry.id   cb49da67b8c1e891f033836d61f45789
#
_cell.length_a   1.000
_cell.length_b   1.000
_cell.length_c   1.000
_cell.angle_alpha   90.00
_cell.angle_beta   90.00
_cell.angle_gamma   90.00
#
_symmetry.space_group_name_H-M   'P 1'
#
loop_
_entity.id
_entity.type
_entity.pdbx_description
1 polymer ?
#
loop_
_entity_poly.entity_id
_entity_poly.type
_entity_poly.pdbx_seq_one_letter_code
_entity_poly.pdbx_strand_id
1 'polypeptide(L)'
;ILDAFTKIGSQRPELLKNKEALAAVTEDAIILSEAAKIELEPATASLANVMNQFNEKSSSSRRIINELAAGSQAGSGDIQYLSNAIEKCGTSAYLMGMKTNQTIGVVEAIAPKFKDASQAGNSFDKVLLTMKDKQIGYQSGLFNMNDALDELQTRFAKGEKASDLFGKEHAKMAEVLVMAKDDVIRYTEAVTGTDKALEQAAKNTNNRAAKRAQAMNRLKLVMIDLGEKVAPAITMGTNAFTSFLTY
;
A
#
# COMPACT_ATOMS: atom_id res chain seq x y z
N ILE A 1 14.50 6.35 13.84
CA ILE A 1 14.73 4.92 13.58
C ILE A 1 14.04 4.06 14.64
N LEU A 2 14.26 4.35 15.93
CA LEU A 2 13.59 3.61 17.01
C LEU A 2 12.06 3.74 16.89
N ASP A 3 11.57 4.94 16.61
CA ASP A 3 10.13 5.19 16.42
C ASP A 3 9.57 4.42 15.23
N ALA A 4 10.30 4.35 14.11
CA ALA A 4 9.90 3.55 12.94
C ALA A 4 9.85 2.05 13.29
N PHE A 5 10.85 1.55 14.01
CA PHE A 5 10.90 0.19 14.48
C PHE A 5 9.71 -0.14 15.40
N THR A 6 9.44 0.73 16.37
CA THR A 6 8.29 0.61 17.27
C THR A 6 6.98 0.66 16.51
N LYS A 7 6.85 1.55 15.52
CA LYS A 7 5.66 1.70 14.68
C LYS A 7 5.40 0.44 13.86
N ILE A 8 6.42 -0.11 13.19
CA ILE A 8 6.30 -1.36 12.44
C ILE A 8 5.88 -2.49 13.37
N GLY A 9 6.56 -2.64 14.53
CA GLY A 9 6.24 -3.68 15.50
C GLY A 9 4.82 -3.58 16.05
N SER A 10 4.29 -2.38 16.24
CA SER A 10 2.90 -2.17 16.68
C SER A 10 1.87 -2.47 15.61
N GLN A 11 2.16 -2.16 14.34
CA GLN A 11 1.26 -2.39 13.21
C GLN A 11 1.37 -3.81 12.64
N ARG A 12 2.52 -4.47 12.87
CA ARG A 12 2.86 -5.81 12.39
C ARG A 12 3.48 -6.64 13.52
N PRO A 13 2.69 -7.02 14.56
CA PRO A 13 3.23 -7.71 15.75
C PRO A 13 3.94 -9.02 15.45
N GLU A 14 3.59 -9.68 14.35
CA GLU A 14 4.23 -10.91 13.91
C GLU A 14 5.72 -10.72 13.57
N LEU A 15 6.13 -9.51 13.17
CA LEU A 15 7.53 -9.19 12.87
C LEU A 15 8.38 -9.09 14.12
N LEU A 16 7.80 -8.84 15.31
CA LEU A 16 8.53 -8.82 16.58
C LEU A 16 9.17 -10.18 16.91
N LYS A 17 8.63 -11.26 16.34
CA LYS A 17 9.16 -12.62 16.49
C LYS A 17 10.29 -12.95 15.51
N ASN A 18 10.54 -12.09 14.52
CA ASN A 18 11.57 -12.28 13.49
C ASN A 18 12.36 -10.98 13.29
N LYS A 19 13.51 -10.90 13.99
CA LYS A 19 14.37 -9.70 14.00
C LYS A 19 14.88 -9.31 12.62
N GLU A 20 15.22 -10.29 11.79
CA GLU A 20 15.73 -10.09 10.44
C GLU A 20 14.64 -9.50 9.54
N ALA A 21 13.43 -10.04 9.62
CA ALA A 21 12.27 -9.51 8.88
C ALA A 21 11.92 -8.08 9.30
N LEU A 22 11.91 -7.81 10.61
CA LEU A 22 11.64 -6.48 11.15
C LEU A 22 12.71 -5.46 10.71
N ALA A 23 14.00 -5.87 10.72
CA ALA A 23 15.09 -5.04 10.21
C ALA A 23 14.95 -4.74 8.74
N ALA A 24 14.63 -5.73 7.92
CA ALA A 24 14.46 -5.57 6.48
C ALA A 24 13.32 -4.60 6.15
N VAL A 25 12.15 -4.75 6.79
CA VAL A 25 11.02 -3.83 6.59
C VAL A 25 11.36 -2.41 7.06
N THR A 26 12.12 -2.27 8.16
CA THR A 26 12.56 -0.95 8.65
C THR A 26 13.56 -0.32 7.67
N GLU A 27 14.48 -1.10 7.11
CA GLU A 27 15.39 -0.61 6.06
C GLU A 27 14.61 -0.12 4.85
N ASP A 28 13.61 -0.87 4.40
CA ASP A 28 12.77 -0.49 3.28
C ASP A 28 11.98 0.80 3.57
N ALA A 29 11.49 0.99 4.80
CA ALA A 29 10.85 2.25 5.20
C ALA A 29 11.83 3.44 5.16
N ILE A 30 13.10 3.24 5.55
CA ILE A 30 14.15 4.27 5.44
C ILE A 30 14.40 4.61 3.97
N ILE A 31 14.50 3.61 3.10
CA ILE A 31 14.66 3.82 1.65
C ILE A 31 13.49 4.61 1.08
N LEU A 32 12.26 4.26 1.46
CA LEU A 32 11.06 4.97 1.02
C LEU A 32 11.06 6.43 1.48
N SER A 33 11.42 6.69 2.74
CA SER A 33 11.58 8.05 3.29
C SER A 33 12.58 8.87 2.49
N GLU A 34 13.74 8.30 2.15
CA GLU A 34 14.77 8.95 1.35
C GLU A 34 14.32 9.17 -0.10
N ALA A 35 13.66 8.18 -0.70
CA ALA A 35 13.16 8.27 -2.08
C ALA A 35 12.10 9.36 -2.24
N ALA A 36 11.19 9.44 -1.29
CA ALA A 36 10.07 10.39 -1.32
C ALA A 36 10.40 11.75 -0.70
N LYS A 37 11.53 11.89 -0.02
CA LYS A 37 11.89 13.08 0.79
C LYS A 37 10.85 13.42 1.85
N ILE A 38 10.25 12.41 2.45
CA ILE A 38 9.31 12.53 3.57
C ILE A 38 9.97 12.04 4.86
N GLU A 39 9.38 12.42 5.99
CA GLU A 39 9.84 11.92 7.29
C GLU A 39 9.71 10.40 7.40
N LEU A 40 10.54 9.78 8.23
CA LEU A 40 10.58 8.33 8.37
C LEU A 40 9.26 7.75 8.92
N GLU A 41 8.58 8.47 9.81
CA GLU A 41 7.32 8.01 10.39
C GLU A 41 6.20 7.84 9.34
N PRO A 42 5.89 8.85 8.49
CA PRO A 42 4.90 8.67 7.42
C PRO A 42 5.32 7.63 6.37
N ALA A 43 6.61 7.51 6.05
CA ALA A 43 7.09 6.46 5.15
C ALA A 43 6.85 5.06 5.74
N THR A 44 7.14 4.89 7.02
CA THR A 44 6.93 3.66 7.78
C THR A 44 5.44 3.30 7.83
N ALA A 45 4.58 4.28 8.14
CA ALA A 45 3.15 4.09 8.19
C ALA A 45 2.58 3.70 6.81
N SER A 46 3.03 4.37 5.74
CA SER A 46 2.60 4.07 4.37
C SER A 46 2.96 2.64 3.96
N LEU A 47 4.20 2.20 4.22
CA LEU A 47 4.63 0.84 3.91
C LEU A 47 3.81 -0.20 4.69
N ALA A 48 3.71 -0.05 6.00
CA ALA A 48 2.99 -0.98 6.86
C ALA A 48 1.49 -1.05 6.52
N ASN A 49 0.89 0.10 6.19
CA ASN A 49 -0.50 0.18 5.76
C ASN A 49 -0.74 -0.65 4.49
N VAL A 50 0.02 -0.41 3.42
CA VAL A 50 -0.13 -1.17 2.17
C VAL A 50 0.11 -2.66 2.39
N MET A 51 1.13 -3.03 3.16
CA MET A 51 1.38 -4.43 3.52
C MET A 51 0.19 -5.06 4.24
N ASN A 52 -0.46 -4.34 5.15
CA ASN A 52 -1.62 -4.83 5.90
C ASN A 52 -2.84 -5.02 4.99
N GLN A 53 -3.14 -4.04 4.14
CA GLN A 53 -4.31 -4.09 3.25
C GLN A 53 -4.25 -5.27 2.27
N PHE A 54 -3.05 -5.64 1.81
CA PHE A 54 -2.83 -6.74 0.86
C PHE A 54 -2.36 -8.04 1.52
N ASN A 55 -2.36 -8.13 2.86
CA ASN A 55 -1.85 -9.28 3.60
C ASN A 55 -0.45 -9.74 3.15
N GLU A 56 0.41 -8.78 2.84
CA GLU A 56 1.74 -9.04 2.29
C GLU A 56 2.74 -9.43 3.37
N LYS A 57 3.66 -10.32 3.04
CA LYS A 57 4.74 -10.75 3.94
C LYS A 57 5.87 -9.72 3.95
N SER A 58 6.75 -9.78 4.96
CA SER A 58 7.94 -8.93 5.04
C SER A 58 8.85 -9.01 3.79
N SER A 59 8.91 -10.16 3.14
CA SER A 59 9.68 -10.34 1.90
C SER A 59 9.18 -9.50 0.73
N SER A 60 7.96 -8.97 0.79
CA SER A 60 7.37 -8.10 -0.24
C SER A 60 7.63 -6.61 -0.01
N SER A 61 8.19 -6.21 1.14
CA SER A 61 8.35 -4.79 1.50
C SER A 61 9.18 -4.02 0.47
N ARG A 62 10.28 -4.62 -0.03
CA ARG A 62 11.13 -4.02 -1.07
C ARG A 62 10.36 -3.74 -2.35
N ARG A 63 9.54 -4.67 -2.80
CA ARG A 63 8.68 -4.51 -3.98
C ARG A 63 7.67 -3.39 -3.77
N ILE A 64 7.02 -3.36 -2.61
CA ILE A 64 5.99 -2.36 -2.30
C ILE A 64 6.56 -0.94 -2.26
N ILE A 65 7.74 -0.73 -1.67
CA ILE A 65 8.35 0.62 -1.67
C ILE A 65 8.72 1.07 -3.08
N ASN A 66 9.16 0.15 -3.94
CA ASN A 66 9.44 0.45 -5.34
C ASN A 66 8.17 0.81 -6.11
N GLU A 67 7.08 0.07 -5.91
CA GLU A 67 5.77 0.36 -6.51
C GLU A 67 5.23 1.73 -6.06
N LEU A 68 5.29 2.05 -4.75
CA LEU A 68 4.86 3.34 -4.21
C LEU A 68 5.71 4.50 -4.75
N ALA A 69 7.03 4.34 -4.77
CA ALA A 69 7.93 5.38 -5.30
C ALA A 69 7.74 5.59 -6.80
N ALA A 70 7.52 4.51 -7.56
CA ALA A 70 7.25 4.60 -8.99
C ALA A 70 5.89 5.26 -9.26
N GLY A 71 4.84 4.91 -8.50
CA GLY A 71 3.53 5.52 -8.61
C GLY A 71 3.60 7.02 -8.40
N SER A 72 4.18 7.46 -7.29
CA SER A 72 4.30 8.89 -6.97
C SER A 72 5.15 9.71 -7.96
N GLN A 73 5.97 9.05 -8.79
CA GLN A 73 6.73 9.70 -9.86
C GLN A 73 6.00 9.68 -11.21
N ALA A 74 5.19 8.66 -11.44
CA ALA A 74 4.49 8.49 -12.71
C ALA A 74 3.21 9.33 -12.80
N GLY A 75 2.54 9.57 -11.67
CA GLY A 75 1.25 10.23 -11.58
C GLY A 75 1.25 11.52 -10.76
N SER A 76 0.11 11.89 -10.23
CA SER A 76 -0.11 13.11 -9.45
C SER A 76 -0.34 12.87 -7.96
N GLY A 77 -0.46 11.60 -7.54
CA GLY A 77 -0.55 11.21 -6.13
C GLY A 77 0.85 11.10 -5.53
N ASP A 78 1.07 11.69 -4.36
CA ASP A 78 2.26 11.40 -3.58
C ASP A 78 2.10 10.07 -2.81
N ILE A 79 3.18 9.62 -2.16
CA ILE A 79 3.16 8.35 -1.41
C ILE A 79 2.11 8.34 -0.31
N GLN A 80 1.85 9.47 0.35
CA GLN A 80 0.83 9.57 1.39
C GLN A 80 -0.57 9.50 0.79
N TYR A 81 -0.79 10.16 -0.35
CA TYR A 81 -2.05 10.05 -1.08
C TYR A 81 -2.34 8.59 -1.47
N LEU A 82 -1.37 7.92 -2.09
CA LEU A 82 -1.48 6.51 -2.47
C LEU A 82 -1.81 5.62 -1.27
N SER A 83 -1.03 5.76 -0.20
CA SER A 83 -1.23 4.98 1.02
C SER A 83 -2.60 5.22 1.66
N ASN A 84 -3.04 6.47 1.76
CA ASN A 84 -4.32 6.82 2.37
C ASN A 84 -5.52 6.34 1.53
N ALA A 85 -5.41 6.38 0.20
CA ALA A 85 -6.43 5.82 -0.68
C ALA A 85 -6.49 4.29 -0.56
N ILE A 86 -5.32 3.63 -0.57
CA ILE A 86 -5.20 2.17 -0.43
C ILE A 86 -5.72 1.71 0.94
N GLU A 87 -5.55 2.49 2.01
CA GLU A 87 -6.13 2.18 3.32
C GLU A 87 -7.64 1.95 3.24
N LYS A 88 -8.34 2.62 2.34
CA LYS A 88 -9.80 2.54 2.20
C LYS A 88 -10.26 1.44 1.23
N CYS A 89 -9.51 1.19 0.16
CA CYS A 89 -9.91 0.27 -0.90
C CYS A 89 -9.06 -1.02 -0.99
N GLY A 90 -7.90 -1.07 -0.33
CA GLY A 90 -6.91 -2.13 -0.54
C GLY A 90 -7.42 -3.52 -0.17
N THR A 91 -8.14 -3.64 0.94
CA THR A 91 -8.71 -4.94 1.35
C THR A 91 -9.72 -5.46 0.30
N SER A 92 -10.62 -4.62 -0.20
CA SER A 92 -11.56 -5.04 -1.26
C SER A 92 -10.83 -5.40 -2.55
N ALA A 93 -9.83 -4.61 -2.94
CA ALA A 93 -8.98 -4.90 -4.09
C ALA A 93 -8.28 -6.27 -3.94
N TYR A 94 -7.66 -6.52 -2.78
CA TYR A 94 -7.02 -7.80 -2.46
C TYR A 94 -8.00 -8.98 -2.53
N LEU A 95 -9.19 -8.85 -1.92
CA LEU A 95 -10.22 -9.89 -1.92
C LEU A 95 -10.79 -10.17 -3.32
N MET A 96 -10.69 -9.22 -4.25
CA MET A 96 -11.03 -9.41 -5.66
C MET A 96 -9.85 -9.95 -6.49
N GLY A 97 -8.69 -10.17 -5.87
CA GLY A 97 -7.50 -10.71 -6.55
C GLY A 97 -6.61 -9.65 -7.23
N MET A 98 -6.88 -8.36 -7.01
CA MET A 98 -5.97 -7.30 -7.48
C MET A 98 -4.67 -7.33 -6.67
N LYS A 99 -3.57 -6.99 -7.33
CA LYS A 99 -2.25 -6.81 -6.71
C LYS A 99 -2.02 -5.35 -6.33
N THR A 100 -1.00 -5.10 -5.50
CA THR A 100 -0.60 -3.74 -5.07
C THR A 100 -0.32 -2.82 -6.25
N ASN A 101 0.48 -3.27 -7.24
CA ASN A 101 0.79 -2.49 -8.44
C ASN A 101 -0.46 -2.08 -9.24
N GLN A 102 -1.42 -3.00 -9.41
CA GLN A 102 -2.69 -2.71 -10.10
C GLN A 102 -3.51 -1.66 -9.35
N THR A 103 -3.59 -1.78 -8.03
CA THR A 103 -4.34 -0.84 -7.19
C THR A 103 -3.67 0.53 -7.18
N ILE A 104 -2.33 0.60 -7.09
CA ILE A 104 -1.58 1.85 -7.22
C ILE A 104 -1.85 2.50 -8.59
N GLY A 105 -1.82 1.72 -9.67
CA GLY A 105 -2.11 2.23 -11.02
C GLY A 105 -3.50 2.84 -11.14
N VAL A 106 -4.52 2.21 -10.55
CA VAL A 106 -5.88 2.77 -10.51
C VAL A 106 -5.93 4.04 -9.68
N VAL A 107 -5.34 4.05 -8.47
CA VAL A 107 -5.36 5.22 -7.58
C VAL A 107 -4.66 6.41 -8.22
N GLU A 108 -3.54 6.20 -8.94
CA GLU A 108 -2.88 7.26 -9.71
C GLU A 108 -3.76 7.79 -10.85
N ALA A 109 -4.45 6.91 -11.56
CA ALA A 109 -5.31 7.30 -12.68
C ALA A 109 -6.48 8.20 -12.23
N ILE A 110 -6.99 7.99 -11.02
CA ILE A 110 -8.11 8.79 -10.47
C ILE A 110 -7.65 10.03 -9.69
N ALA A 111 -6.40 10.09 -9.22
CA ALA A 111 -5.87 11.18 -8.39
C ALA A 111 -6.07 12.59 -8.97
N PRO A 112 -5.95 12.83 -10.30
CA PRO A 112 -6.22 14.14 -10.88
C PRO A 112 -7.64 14.66 -10.66
N LYS A 113 -8.62 13.75 -10.50
CA LYS A 113 -10.05 14.05 -10.35
C LYS A 113 -10.55 13.97 -8.92
N PHE A 114 -9.83 13.26 -8.05
CA PHE A 114 -10.14 13.07 -6.64
C PHE A 114 -8.96 13.53 -5.79
N LYS A 115 -8.98 14.77 -5.33
CA LYS A 115 -7.87 15.38 -4.58
C LYS A 115 -7.77 14.87 -3.13
N ASP A 116 -8.88 14.46 -2.55
CA ASP A 116 -8.89 13.82 -1.24
C ASP A 116 -8.70 12.31 -1.39
N ALA A 117 -7.62 11.80 -0.81
CA ALA A 117 -7.23 10.40 -0.91
C ALA A 117 -8.26 9.45 -0.25
N SER A 118 -8.82 9.84 0.89
CA SER A 118 -9.81 9.04 1.60
C SER A 118 -11.12 8.97 0.81
N GLN A 119 -11.54 10.08 0.21
CA GLN A 119 -12.71 10.11 -0.67
C GLN A 119 -12.47 9.23 -1.92
N ALA A 120 -11.28 9.33 -2.54
CA ALA A 120 -10.90 8.50 -3.68
C ALA A 120 -10.98 7.02 -3.34
N GLY A 121 -10.32 6.62 -2.24
CA GLY A 121 -10.29 5.23 -1.78
C GLY A 121 -11.67 4.69 -1.41
N ASN A 122 -12.47 5.44 -0.64
CA ASN A 122 -13.82 5.04 -0.27
C ASN A 122 -14.75 4.90 -1.47
N SER A 123 -14.68 5.82 -2.43
CA SER A 123 -15.52 5.74 -3.64
C SER A 123 -15.08 4.58 -4.53
N PHE A 124 -13.77 4.34 -4.64
CA PHE A 124 -13.26 3.19 -5.39
C PHE A 124 -13.62 1.86 -4.73
N ASP A 125 -13.54 1.77 -3.41
CA ASP A 125 -14.00 0.60 -2.63
C ASP A 125 -15.46 0.23 -2.98
N LYS A 126 -16.37 1.21 -2.97
CA LYS A 126 -17.78 0.98 -3.30
C LYS A 126 -17.99 0.57 -4.75
N VAL A 127 -17.21 1.12 -5.67
CA VAL A 127 -17.24 0.70 -7.07
C VAL A 127 -16.75 -0.74 -7.22
N LEU A 128 -15.66 -1.14 -6.56
CA LEU A 128 -15.16 -2.51 -6.54
C LEU A 128 -16.22 -3.50 -6.01
N LEU A 129 -16.82 -3.20 -4.87
CA LEU A 129 -17.86 -4.04 -4.27
C LEU A 129 -19.06 -4.20 -5.21
N THR A 130 -19.48 -3.11 -5.86
CA THR A 130 -20.57 -3.16 -6.85
C THR A 130 -20.20 -3.97 -8.08
N MET A 131 -18.96 -3.85 -8.58
CA MET A 131 -18.45 -4.68 -9.68
C MET A 131 -18.49 -6.16 -9.31
N LYS A 132 -18.08 -6.51 -8.09
CA LYS A 132 -18.15 -7.87 -7.55
C LYS A 132 -19.59 -8.39 -7.52
N ASP A 133 -20.49 -7.64 -6.93
CA ASP A 133 -21.91 -8.05 -6.77
C ASP A 133 -22.62 -8.22 -8.13
N LYS A 134 -22.26 -7.39 -9.10
CA LYS A 134 -22.82 -7.43 -10.47
C LYS A 134 -22.00 -8.27 -11.45
N GLN A 135 -20.94 -8.92 -10.98
CA GLN A 135 -20.03 -9.76 -11.79
C GLN A 135 -19.41 -9.00 -12.98
N ILE A 136 -19.21 -7.69 -12.85
CA ILE A 136 -18.54 -6.84 -13.85
C ILE A 136 -17.04 -7.12 -13.82
N GLY A 137 -16.45 -7.45 -14.97
CA GLY A 137 -15.02 -7.77 -15.08
C GLY A 137 -14.66 -9.21 -14.72
N TYR A 138 -15.63 -10.12 -14.71
CA TYR A 138 -15.43 -11.55 -14.38
C TYR A 138 -15.55 -12.46 -15.61
N GLN A 139 -15.28 -11.98 -16.81
CA GLN A 139 -15.44 -12.72 -18.07
C GLN A 139 -14.63 -14.03 -18.11
N SER A 140 -13.48 -14.07 -17.45
CA SER A 140 -12.62 -15.27 -17.32
C SER A 140 -12.87 -16.09 -16.05
N GLY A 141 -13.90 -15.76 -15.25
CA GLY A 141 -14.17 -16.36 -13.95
C GLY A 141 -13.34 -15.78 -12.80
N LEU A 142 -12.33 -14.95 -13.10
CA LEU A 142 -11.56 -14.17 -12.13
C LEU A 142 -11.73 -12.69 -12.47
N PHE A 143 -11.70 -11.84 -11.42
CA PHE A 143 -11.78 -10.40 -11.62
C PHE A 143 -10.56 -9.87 -12.37
N ASN A 144 -10.84 -9.06 -13.40
CA ASN A 144 -9.83 -8.31 -14.12
C ASN A 144 -10.30 -6.86 -14.27
N MET A 145 -9.50 -5.91 -13.82
CA MET A 145 -9.85 -4.48 -13.86
C MET A 145 -10.00 -3.96 -15.30
N ASN A 146 -9.14 -4.39 -16.23
CA ASN A 146 -9.22 -3.93 -17.61
C ASN A 146 -10.51 -4.45 -18.29
N ASP A 147 -10.86 -5.73 -18.05
CA ASP A 147 -12.11 -6.32 -18.53
C ASP A 147 -13.33 -5.58 -17.96
N ALA A 148 -13.26 -5.21 -16.66
CA ALA A 148 -14.31 -4.43 -16.00
C ALA A 148 -14.49 -3.05 -16.65
N LEU A 149 -13.39 -2.35 -16.95
CA LEU A 149 -13.44 -1.04 -17.61
C LEU A 149 -13.96 -1.13 -19.05
N ASP A 150 -13.59 -2.19 -19.80
CA ASP A 150 -14.11 -2.45 -21.14
C ASP A 150 -15.60 -2.75 -21.13
N GLU A 151 -16.04 -3.56 -20.18
CA GLU A 151 -17.46 -3.88 -20.02
C GLU A 151 -18.26 -2.61 -19.68
N LEU A 152 -17.80 -1.80 -18.71
CA LEU A 152 -18.45 -0.55 -18.34
C LEU A 152 -18.48 0.45 -19.50
N GLN A 153 -17.37 0.59 -20.23
CA GLN A 153 -17.33 1.46 -21.42
C GLN A 153 -18.39 1.04 -22.42
N THR A 154 -18.54 -0.26 -22.68
CA THR A 154 -19.54 -0.80 -23.59
C THR A 154 -20.97 -0.56 -23.08
N ARG A 155 -21.23 -0.75 -21.78
CA ARG A 155 -22.55 -0.51 -21.18
C ARG A 155 -22.94 0.97 -21.23
N PHE A 156 -22.02 1.88 -20.92
CA PHE A 156 -22.26 3.32 -20.97
C PHE A 156 -22.49 3.81 -22.42
N ALA A 157 -21.75 3.26 -23.40
CA ALA A 157 -21.97 3.55 -24.81
C ALA A 157 -23.35 3.09 -25.30
N LYS A 158 -23.94 2.05 -24.72
CA LYS A 158 -25.31 1.59 -24.99
C LYS A 158 -26.38 2.37 -24.22
N GLY A 159 -26.01 3.40 -23.46
CA GLY A 159 -26.93 4.29 -22.75
C GLY A 159 -27.25 3.89 -21.31
N GLU A 160 -26.59 2.85 -20.76
CA GLU A 160 -26.72 2.52 -19.34
C GLU A 160 -26.04 3.62 -18.51
N LYS A 161 -26.70 4.09 -17.45
CA LYS A 161 -26.16 5.19 -16.63
C LYS A 161 -25.32 4.64 -15.50
N ALA A 162 -24.18 5.27 -15.25
CA ALA A 162 -23.34 4.94 -14.09
C ALA A 162 -24.11 5.05 -12.75
N SER A 163 -25.05 5.99 -12.64
CA SER A 163 -25.90 6.14 -11.46
C SER A 163 -26.83 4.95 -11.20
N ASP A 164 -27.25 4.25 -12.25
CA ASP A 164 -28.15 3.10 -12.12
C ASP A 164 -27.38 1.84 -11.68
N LEU A 165 -26.10 1.77 -12.05
CA LEU A 165 -25.20 0.68 -11.62
C LEU A 165 -24.61 0.91 -10.22
N PHE A 166 -24.10 2.09 -9.96
CA PHE A 166 -23.25 2.40 -8.78
C PHE A 166 -23.90 3.35 -7.78
N GLY A 167 -25.14 3.81 -8.05
CA GLY A 167 -25.77 4.86 -7.27
C GLY A 167 -25.21 6.25 -7.59
N LYS A 168 -25.96 7.29 -7.24
CA LYS A 168 -25.60 8.70 -7.56
C LYS A 168 -24.28 9.12 -6.94
N GLU A 169 -23.96 8.61 -5.74
CA GLU A 169 -22.77 9.00 -4.98
C GLU A 169 -21.47 8.47 -5.62
N HIS A 170 -21.52 7.30 -6.27
CA HIS A 170 -20.34 6.62 -6.82
C HIS A 170 -20.30 6.63 -8.36
N ALA A 171 -21.34 7.14 -9.00
CA ALA A 171 -21.42 7.26 -10.48
C ALA A 171 -20.20 8.00 -11.05
N LYS A 172 -19.83 9.13 -10.45
CA LYS A 172 -18.65 9.92 -10.85
C LYS A 172 -17.37 9.09 -10.83
N MET A 173 -17.16 8.25 -9.81
CA MET A 173 -15.97 7.40 -9.74
C MET A 173 -15.95 6.39 -10.89
N ALA A 174 -17.08 5.72 -11.17
CA ALA A 174 -17.16 4.76 -12.26
C ALA A 174 -16.92 5.41 -13.64
N GLU A 175 -17.49 6.59 -13.88
CA GLU A 175 -17.25 7.36 -15.10
C GLU A 175 -15.79 7.78 -15.25
N VAL A 176 -15.17 8.29 -14.18
CA VAL A 176 -13.75 8.68 -14.17
C VAL A 176 -12.86 7.48 -14.43
N LEU A 177 -13.14 6.30 -13.85
CA LEU A 177 -12.38 5.08 -14.10
C LEU A 177 -12.43 4.66 -15.56
N VAL A 178 -13.62 4.68 -16.19
CA VAL A 178 -13.76 4.35 -17.61
C VAL A 178 -13.01 5.35 -18.48
N MET A 179 -13.10 6.65 -18.19
CA MET A 179 -12.35 7.69 -18.90
C MET A 179 -10.83 7.57 -18.75
N ALA A 180 -10.37 7.09 -17.60
CA ALA A 180 -8.96 6.96 -17.25
C ALA A 180 -8.38 5.56 -17.57
N LYS A 181 -9.07 4.72 -18.33
CA LYS A 181 -8.66 3.34 -18.61
C LYS A 181 -7.22 3.23 -19.11
N ASP A 182 -6.83 4.04 -20.08
CA ASP A 182 -5.47 4.02 -20.64
C ASP A 182 -4.44 4.46 -19.59
N ASP A 183 -4.80 5.40 -18.71
CA ASP A 183 -3.98 5.82 -17.60
C ASP A 183 -3.83 4.70 -16.55
N VAL A 184 -4.89 3.94 -16.26
CA VAL A 184 -4.82 2.76 -15.38
C VAL A 184 -3.80 1.74 -15.90
N ILE A 185 -3.83 1.43 -17.18
CA ILE A 185 -2.90 0.52 -17.84
C ILE A 185 -1.47 1.08 -17.72
N ARG A 186 -1.28 2.31 -18.17
CA ARG A 186 0.04 2.99 -18.18
C ARG A 186 0.67 3.07 -16.80
N TYR A 187 -0.09 3.47 -15.78
CA TYR A 187 0.45 3.55 -14.41
C TYR A 187 0.71 2.17 -13.81
N THR A 188 -0.15 1.19 -14.07
CA THR A 188 0.10 -0.19 -13.63
C THR A 188 1.41 -0.74 -14.22
N GLU A 189 1.67 -0.50 -15.49
CA GLU A 189 2.93 -0.88 -16.15
C GLU A 189 4.13 -0.13 -15.53
N ALA A 190 4.02 1.19 -15.32
CA ALA A 190 5.08 2.02 -14.77
C ALA A 190 5.53 1.60 -13.36
N VAL A 191 4.62 1.01 -12.57
CA VAL A 191 4.92 0.57 -11.20
C VAL A 191 5.26 -0.92 -11.11
N THR A 192 5.20 -1.66 -12.20
CA THR A 192 5.46 -3.11 -12.22
C THR A 192 6.93 -3.42 -12.43
N GLY A 193 7.53 -4.23 -11.55
CA GLY A 193 8.90 -4.71 -11.70
C GLY A 193 9.97 -3.62 -11.67
N THR A 194 9.78 -2.56 -10.90
CA THR A 194 10.62 -1.38 -10.84
C THR A 194 11.52 -1.33 -9.61
N ASP A 195 12.68 -0.67 -9.70
CA ASP A 195 13.60 -0.37 -8.60
C ASP A 195 13.63 1.12 -8.24
N LYS A 196 12.56 1.85 -8.52
CA LYS A 196 12.48 3.31 -8.40
C LYS A 196 12.77 3.86 -7.01
N ALA A 197 12.40 3.16 -5.93
CA ALA A 197 12.73 3.61 -4.58
C ALA A 197 14.25 3.64 -4.36
N LEU A 198 14.96 2.60 -4.78
CA LEU A 198 16.42 2.51 -4.68
C LEU A 198 17.13 3.57 -5.53
N GLU A 199 16.70 3.71 -6.78
CA GLU A 199 17.25 4.72 -7.71
C GLU A 199 17.08 6.14 -7.14
N GLN A 200 15.89 6.45 -6.63
CA GLN A 200 15.58 7.78 -6.13
C GLN A 200 16.24 8.06 -4.78
N ALA A 201 16.26 7.08 -3.88
CA ALA A 201 17.02 7.18 -2.62
C ALA A 201 18.50 7.45 -2.90
N ALA A 202 19.11 6.73 -3.84
CA ALA A 202 20.49 6.93 -4.23
C ALA A 202 20.75 8.35 -4.78
N LYS A 203 19.84 8.88 -5.62
CA LYS A 203 19.92 10.27 -6.14
C LYS A 203 19.78 11.30 -5.02
N ASN A 204 18.87 11.08 -4.08
CA ASN A 204 18.58 12.03 -3.00
C ASN A 204 19.63 12.00 -1.89
N THR A 205 20.40 10.92 -1.77
CA THR A 205 21.35 10.69 -0.66
C THR A 205 22.81 10.72 -1.06
N ASN A 206 23.16 11.31 -2.19
CA ASN A 206 24.52 11.30 -2.77
C ASN A 206 25.67 11.68 -1.79
N ASN A 207 25.34 12.17 -0.57
CA ASN A 207 26.28 12.41 0.54
C ASN A 207 25.85 11.70 1.84
N ARG A 208 24.84 10.82 1.84
CA ARG A 208 24.25 10.23 3.04
C ARG A 208 24.47 8.73 3.20
N ALA A 209 25.14 8.06 2.25
CA ALA A 209 25.41 6.62 2.34
C ALA A 209 26.12 6.24 3.66
N ALA A 210 27.05 7.06 4.13
CA ALA A 210 27.73 6.87 5.41
C ALA A 210 26.79 7.07 6.61
N LYS A 211 25.87 8.05 6.55
CA LYS A 211 24.86 8.28 7.59
C LYS A 211 23.84 7.14 7.64
N ARG A 212 23.46 6.59 6.49
CA ARG A 212 22.59 5.44 6.38
C ARG A 212 23.23 4.17 6.96
N ALA A 213 24.50 3.89 6.59
CA ALA A 213 25.23 2.77 7.15
C ALA A 213 25.37 2.88 8.70
N GLN A 214 25.64 4.08 9.22
CA GLN A 214 25.65 4.33 10.67
C GLN A 214 24.28 4.13 11.31
N ALA A 215 23.20 4.59 10.65
CA ALA A 215 21.83 4.42 11.11
C ALA A 215 21.44 2.94 11.16
N MET A 216 21.80 2.17 10.15
CA MET A 216 21.55 0.72 10.09
C MET A 216 22.38 -0.03 11.16
N ASN A 217 23.63 0.37 11.41
CA ASN A 217 24.44 -0.22 12.47
C ASN A 217 23.83 0.09 13.86
N ARG A 218 23.35 1.31 14.09
CA ARG A 218 22.61 1.65 15.32
C ARG A 218 21.33 0.86 15.45
N LEU A 219 20.59 0.65 14.35
CA LEU A 219 19.40 -0.20 14.33
C LEU A 219 19.72 -1.63 14.76
N LYS A 220 20.79 -2.24 14.20
CA LYS A 220 21.24 -3.58 14.61
C LYS A 220 21.58 -3.65 16.11
N LEU A 221 22.28 -2.64 16.65
CA LEU A 221 22.61 -2.59 18.08
C LEU A 221 21.36 -2.45 18.96
N VAL A 222 20.41 -1.59 18.56
CA VAL A 222 19.12 -1.43 19.26
C VAL A 222 18.30 -2.72 19.20
N MET A 223 18.35 -3.46 18.08
CA MET A 223 17.67 -4.75 17.95
C MET A 223 18.22 -5.81 18.90
N ILE A 224 19.54 -5.82 19.14
CA ILE A 224 20.19 -6.71 20.11
C ILE A 224 19.70 -6.35 21.51
N ASP A 225 19.73 -5.08 21.88
CA ASP A 225 19.31 -4.57 23.21
C ASP A 225 17.80 -4.77 23.46
N LEU A 226 16.95 -4.53 22.45
CA LEU A 226 15.50 -4.83 22.53
C LEU A 226 15.23 -6.33 22.64
N GLY A 227 15.99 -7.16 21.91
CA GLY A 227 15.85 -8.61 22.01
C GLY A 227 16.09 -9.13 23.42
N GLU A 228 17.00 -8.49 24.18
CA GLU A 228 17.28 -8.84 25.57
C GLU A 228 16.27 -8.25 26.56
N LYS A 229 15.68 -7.07 26.27
CA LYS A 229 14.78 -6.36 27.21
C LYS A 229 13.29 -6.62 26.96
N VAL A 230 12.89 -6.83 25.70
CA VAL A 230 11.47 -7.02 25.32
C VAL A 230 11.05 -8.49 25.39
N ALA A 231 11.96 -9.42 25.15
CA ALA A 231 11.66 -10.85 25.30
C ALA A 231 11.11 -11.23 26.70
N PRO A 232 11.65 -10.72 27.82
CA PRO A 232 11.07 -10.95 29.13
C PRO A 232 9.70 -10.30 29.33
N ALA A 233 9.47 -9.10 28.78
CA ALA A 233 8.20 -8.39 28.92
C ALA A 233 7.06 -9.05 28.12
N ILE A 234 7.36 -9.59 26.94
CA ILE A 234 6.40 -10.37 26.15
C ILE A 234 6.08 -11.68 26.87
N THR A 235 7.09 -12.33 27.45
CA THR A 235 6.91 -13.57 28.21
C THR A 235 6.08 -13.32 29.47
N MET A 236 6.30 -12.21 30.19
CA MET A 236 5.46 -11.81 31.33
C MET A 236 4.02 -11.48 30.92
N GLY A 237 3.82 -10.77 29.80
CA GLY A 237 2.49 -10.42 29.28
C GLY A 237 1.70 -11.66 28.83
N THR A 238 2.35 -12.60 28.15
CA THR A 238 1.72 -13.87 27.76
C THR A 238 1.41 -14.75 28.96
N ASN A 239 2.28 -14.82 29.93
CA ASN A 239 2.05 -15.60 31.15
C ASN A 239 0.94 -15.00 32.04
N ALA A 240 0.86 -13.66 32.16
CA ALA A 240 -0.21 -12.97 32.86
C ALA A 240 -1.57 -13.17 32.17
N PHE A 241 -1.60 -13.12 30.84
CA PHE A 241 -2.80 -13.36 30.05
C PHE A 241 -3.25 -14.82 30.11
N THR A 242 -2.32 -15.76 30.08
CA THR A 242 -2.64 -17.22 30.23
C THR A 242 -3.16 -17.52 31.64
N SER A 243 -2.59 -16.89 32.69
CA SER A 243 -3.06 -17.02 34.07
C SER A 243 -4.46 -16.43 34.27
N PHE A 244 -4.78 -15.34 33.56
CA PHE A 244 -6.11 -14.74 33.61
C PHE A 244 -7.19 -15.60 32.94
N LEU A 245 -6.83 -16.37 31.90
CA LEU A 245 -7.77 -17.26 31.19
C LEU A 245 -7.96 -18.62 31.86
N THR A 246 -7.14 -18.95 32.86
CA THR A 246 -7.22 -20.23 33.60
C THR A 246 -7.88 -20.09 34.99
N TYR A 247 -8.39 -18.92 35.34
CA TYR A 247 -9.26 -18.63 36.48
C TYR A 247 -10.69 -18.41 36.00
#